data_9fb0906b91343db7deda02a592166292
#
_entry.id   9fb0906b91343db7deda02a592166292
#
_cell.length_a   1.000
_cell.length_b   1.000
_cell.length_c   1.000
_cell.angle_alpha   90.00
_cell.angle_beta   90.00
_cell.angle_gamma   90.00
#
_symmetry.space_group_name_H-M   'P 1'
#
loop_
_entity.id
_entity.type
_entity.pdbx_description
1 polymer ?
#
loop_
_entity_poly.entity_id
_entity_poly.type
_entity_poly.pdbx_seq_one_letter_code
_entity_poly.pdbx_strand_id
1 'polypeptide(L)'
;TATAQALRDGLGAGRPLYITVEAPSWTGGISGYDYAALGEIADRLVLRVAQRSNGSGAIPVAPLESLEDLYYALNRLRGVVDADKLTLLLTSVPSQWDGESSTPVSTETLAALLTETGAKSHYSSRYACAYLSTEEEDSSSAIWYLNGQAIEERVRLARLFGGGHICLSDL
;
A
#
# COMPACT_ATOMS: atom_id res chain seq x y z
N THR A 1 8.28 0.03 21.09
CA THR A 1 7.22 -0.07 22.13
C THR A 1 7.37 0.98 23.22
N ALA A 2 8.55 1.17 23.84
CA ALA A 2 8.73 2.14 24.95
C ALA A 2 8.28 3.56 24.58
N THR A 3 8.65 4.07 23.39
CA THR A 3 8.22 5.39 22.91
C THR A 3 6.71 5.46 22.73
N ALA A 4 6.07 4.41 22.19
CA ALA A 4 4.62 4.36 22.04
C ALA A 4 3.90 4.40 23.39
N GLN A 5 4.41 3.69 24.40
CA GLN A 5 3.86 3.72 25.75
C GLN A 5 3.99 5.12 26.38
N ALA A 6 5.15 5.76 26.25
CA ALA A 6 5.34 7.12 26.76
C ALA A 6 4.39 8.14 26.09
N LEU A 7 4.13 7.98 24.79
CA LEU A 7 3.13 8.80 24.07
C LEU A 7 1.72 8.54 24.58
N ARG A 8 1.32 7.28 24.80
CA ARG A 8 0.02 6.91 25.37
C ARG A 8 -0.18 7.55 26.75
N ASP A 9 0.84 7.42 27.62
CA ASP A 9 0.78 7.97 28.97
C ASP A 9 0.67 9.50 28.96
N GLY A 10 1.40 10.15 28.06
CA GLY A 10 1.36 11.62 27.90
C GLY A 10 0.06 12.14 27.29
N LEU A 11 -0.58 11.38 26.38
CA LEU A 11 -1.85 11.77 25.76
C LEU A 11 -3.04 11.61 26.73
N GLY A 12 -2.97 10.67 27.67
CA GLY A 12 -4.08 10.30 28.53
C GLY A 12 -5.21 9.55 27.81
N ALA A 13 -6.20 9.07 28.55
CA ALA A 13 -7.25 8.18 28.06
C ALA A 13 -8.24 8.82 27.06
N GLY A 14 -8.27 10.15 26.96
CA GLY A 14 -9.28 10.86 26.14
C GLY A 14 -8.85 11.19 24.70
N ARG A 15 -7.63 10.84 24.31
CA ARG A 15 -7.10 11.16 22.97
C ARG A 15 -6.68 9.88 22.24
N PRO A 16 -7.13 9.67 21.01
CA PRO A 16 -6.76 8.50 20.24
C PRO A 16 -5.28 8.57 19.84
N LEU A 17 -4.61 7.42 19.90
CA LEU A 17 -3.23 7.22 19.43
C LEU A 17 -3.26 6.29 18.22
N TYR A 18 -2.90 6.82 17.05
CA TYR A 18 -2.71 6.05 15.82
C TYR A 18 -1.23 5.93 15.53
N ILE A 19 -0.76 4.72 15.28
CA ILE A 19 0.65 4.46 15.00
C ILE A 19 0.77 3.87 13.60
N THR A 20 1.51 4.56 12.73
CA THR A 20 1.85 4.02 11.42
C THR A 20 3.06 3.11 11.52
N VAL A 21 2.93 1.91 10.99
CA VAL A 21 3.98 0.89 10.93
C VAL A 21 4.09 0.34 9.51
N GLU A 22 5.27 -0.12 9.15
CA GLU A 22 5.41 -0.92 7.93
C GLU A 22 4.74 -2.27 8.12
N ALA A 23 3.98 -2.69 7.12
CA ALA A 23 3.32 -3.98 7.12
C ALA A 23 4.35 -5.11 6.99
N PRO A 24 4.08 -6.30 7.56
CA PRO A 24 4.93 -7.46 7.34
C PRO A 24 5.08 -7.76 5.86
N SER A 25 6.32 -7.96 5.38
CA SER A 25 6.63 -8.28 4.00
C SER A 25 7.01 -9.74 3.83
N TRP A 26 6.63 -10.36 2.72
CA TRP A 26 7.02 -11.74 2.39
C TRP A 26 8.49 -11.83 1.93
N THR A 27 9.11 -10.72 1.54
CA THR A 27 10.53 -10.67 1.16
C THR A 27 11.48 -10.77 2.34
N GLY A 28 10.96 -11.00 3.56
CA GLY A 28 11.74 -11.42 4.71
C GLY A 28 12.43 -10.31 5.49
N GLY A 29 12.15 -9.06 5.20
CA GLY A 29 12.56 -7.96 6.08
C GLY A 29 11.82 -8.07 7.41
N ILE A 30 12.54 -8.39 8.49
CA ILE A 30 11.99 -8.23 9.84
C ILE A 30 11.82 -6.74 10.03
N SER A 31 10.57 -6.25 10.08
CA SER A 31 10.26 -4.83 10.25
C SER A 31 10.72 -4.27 11.61
N GLY A 32 11.19 -5.11 12.51
CA GLY A 32 11.61 -4.72 13.86
C GLY A 32 10.45 -4.25 14.77
N TYR A 33 9.20 -4.31 14.29
CA TYR A 33 8.03 -3.93 15.06
C TYR A 33 7.48 -5.12 15.86
N ASP A 34 7.20 -4.88 17.14
CA ASP A 34 6.37 -5.75 17.96
C ASP A 34 4.91 -5.36 17.77
N TYR A 35 4.27 -5.94 16.75
CA TYR A 35 2.89 -5.59 16.37
C TYR A 35 1.89 -5.92 17.48
N ALA A 36 2.10 -6.99 18.25
CA ALA A 36 1.22 -7.35 19.36
C ALA A 36 1.26 -6.27 20.44
N ALA A 37 2.46 -5.91 20.90
CA ALA A 37 2.61 -4.87 21.92
C ALA A 37 2.16 -3.48 21.41
N LEU A 38 2.37 -3.15 20.13
CA LEU A 38 1.88 -1.90 19.57
C LEU A 38 0.35 -1.90 19.43
N GLY A 39 -0.24 -3.05 19.10
CA GLY A 39 -1.69 -3.22 19.03
C GLY A 39 -2.39 -3.06 20.38
N GLU A 40 -1.73 -3.44 21.49
CA GLU A 40 -2.24 -3.21 22.84
C GLU A 40 -2.22 -1.72 23.21
N ILE A 41 -1.16 -1.00 22.82
CA ILE A 41 -0.93 0.40 23.20
C ILE A 41 -1.77 1.37 22.35
N ALA A 42 -1.84 1.13 21.03
CA ALA A 42 -2.50 2.00 20.07
C ALA A 42 -4.02 1.76 20.01
N ASP A 43 -4.78 2.81 19.71
CA ASP A 43 -6.18 2.66 19.31
C ASP A 43 -6.29 2.10 17.89
N ARG A 44 -5.31 2.43 17.03
CA ARG A 44 -5.19 1.88 15.68
C ARG A 44 -3.74 1.73 15.25
N LEU A 45 -3.47 0.64 14.55
CA LEU A 45 -2.25 0.46 13.76
C LEU A 45 -2.56 0.75 12.28
N VAL A 46 -1.92 1.75 11.73
CA VAL A 46 -2.01 2.13 10.33
C VAL A 46 -0.91 1.39 9.58
N LEU A 47 -1.30 0.41 8.78
CA LEU A 47 -0.38 -0.45 8.04
C LEU A 47 -0.03 0.19 6.70
N ARG A 48 1.23 0.55 6.52
CA ARG A 48 1.79 0.93 5.23
C ARG A 48 2.44 -0.29 4.60
N VAL A 49 1.92 -0.73 3.47
CA VAL A 49 2.56 -1.80 2.70
C VAL A 49 3.89 -1.27 2.18
N ALA A 50 4.97 -2.02 2.42
CA ALA A 50 6.29 -1.62 1.95
C ALA A 50 6.29 -1.59 0.42
N GLN A 51 6.69 -0.45 -0.14
CA GLN A 51 6.89 -0.35 -1.58
C GLN A 51 8.02 -1.30 -1.99
N ARG A 52 7.80 -2.05 -3.06
CA ARG A 52 8.84 -2.92 -3.61
C ARG A 52 10.02 -2.05 -4.04
N SER A 53 11.13 -2.16 -3.31
CA SER A 53 12.37 -1.54 -3.76
C SER A 53 12.92 -2.34 -4.93
N ASN A 54 13.35 -1.64 -5.97
CA ASN A 54 14.06 -2.22 -7.10
C ASN A 54 15.43 -2.70 -6.62
N GLY A 55 15.51 -3.92 -6.09
CA GLY A 55 16.80 -4.59 -5.92
C GLY A 55 17.43 -4.84 -7.29
N SER A 56 18.74 -4.89 -7.37
CA SER A 56 19.49 -5.18 -8.60
C SER A 56 19.05 -6.52 -9.20
N GLY A 57 18.18 -6.47 -10.19
CA GLY A 57 17.66 -7.61 -10.93
C GLY A 57 16.46 -7.15 -11.76
N ALA A 58 16.24 -7.75 -12.93
CA ALA A 58 15.10 -7.45 -13.77
C ALA A 58 13.79 -7.72 -13.00
N ILE A 59 13.26 -6.68 -12.35
CA ILE A 59 11.96 -6.77 -11.70
C ILE A 59 10.93 -6.72 -12.82
N PRO A 60 10.03 -7.71 -12.90
CA PRO A 60 8.93 -7.63 -13.84
C PRO A 60 8.12 -6.37 -13.55
N VAL A 61 7.68 -5.72 -14.61
CA VAL A 61 6.78 -4.55 -14.53
C VAL A 61 5.64 -4.86 -13.58
N ALA A 62 5.61 -4.18 -12.43
CA ALA A 62 4.65 -4.44 -11.35
C ALA A 62 4.38 -3.16 -10.56
N PRO A 63 3.19 -3.01 -9.97
CA PRO A 63 2.89 -1.89 -9.08
C PRO A 63 3.77 -1.94 -7.83
N LEU A 64 3.98 -0.77 -7.20
CA LEU A 64 4.71 -0.67 -5.94
C LEU A 64 4.04 -1.45 -4.80
N GLU A 65 2.71 -1.50 -4.82
CA GLU A 65 1.89 -2.23 -3.85
C GLU A 65 0.95 -3.18 -4.59
N SER A 66 1.08 -4.47 -4.38
CA SER A 66 0.15 -5.46 -4.94
C SER A 66 -0.89 -5.91 -3.91
N LEU A 67 -2.01 -6.44 -4.41
CA LEU A 67 -3.01 -7.07 -3.53
C LEU A 67 -2.43 -8.27 -2.76
N GLU A 68 -1.46 -8.97 -3.37
CA GLU A 68 -0.78 -10.11 -2.76
C GLU A 68 0.06 -9.69 -1.54
N ASP A 69 0.79 -8.56 -1.62
CA ASP A 69 1.54 -8.02 -0.48
C ASP A 69 0.61 -7.67 0.67
N LEU A 70 -0.54 -7.08 0.36
CA LEU A 70 -1.55 -6.74 1.34
C LEU A 70 -2.17 -7.98 1.99
N TYR A 71 -2.51 -9.00 1.19
CA TYR A 71 -3.00 -10.29 1.69
C TYR A 71 -2.00 -10.91 2.66
N TYR A 72 -0.72 -10.94 2.28
CA TYR A 72 0.34 -11.49 3.13
C TYR A 72 0.42 -10.75 4.46
N ALA A 73 0.43 -9.42 4.43
CA ALA A 73 0.50 -8.59 5.63
C ALA A 73 -0.67 -8.87 6.58
N LEU A 74 -1.90 -8.86 6.07
CA LEU A 74 -3.09 -9.12 6.87
C LEU A 74 -3.11 -10.54 7.44
N ASN A 75 -2.70 -11.53 6.63
CA ASN A 75 -2.62 -12.93 7.08
C ASN A 75 -1.58 -13.11 8.20
N ARG A 76 -0.46 -12.39 8.14
CA ARG A 76 0.58 -12.42 9.19
C ARG A 76 0.14 -11.76 10.49
N LEU A 77 -0.73 -10.77 10.42
CA LEU A 77 -1.24 -10.06 11.59
C LEU A 77 -2.50 -10.68 12.18
N ARG A 78 -3.08 -11.66 11.49
CA ARG A 78 -4.28 -12.36 11.94
C ARG A 78 -4.01 -13.07 13.28
N GLY A 79 -4.80 -12.70 14.31
CA GLY A 79 -4.64 -13.22 15.67
C GLY A 79 -3.43 -12.64 16.44
N VAL A 80 -2.69 -11.69 15.85
CA VAL A 80 -1.61 -10.94 16.49
C VAL A 80 -2.11 -9.57 16.93
N VAL A 81 -2.95 -8.93 16.11
CA VAL A 81 -3.60 -7.65 16.38
C VAL A 81 -5.09 -7.80 16.10
N ASP A 82 -5.92 -7.18 16.92
CA ASP A 82 -7.36 -7.15 16.67
C ASP A 82 -7.66 -6.48 15.33
N ALA A 83 -8.49 -7.12 14.52
CA ALA A 83 -8.73 -6.69 13.16
C ALA A 83 -9.39 -5.29 13.07
N ASP A 84 -10.21 -4.93 14.05
CA ASP A 84 -10.85 -3.62 14.15
C ASP A 84 -9.87 -2.50 14.49
N LYS A 85 -8.69 -2.82 15.03
CA LYS A 85 -7.59 -1.88 15.24
C LYS A 85 -6.72 -1.67 14.01
N LEU A 86 -6.82 -2.52 12.99
CA LEU A 86 -6.03 -2.39 11.77
C LEU A 86 -6.67 -1.38 10.81
N THR A 87 -5.86 -0.48 10.31
CA THR A 87 -6.19 0.47 9.24
C THR A 87 -5.21 0.28 8.10
N LEU A 88 -5.70 0.07 6.89
CA LEU A 88 -4.83 -0.01 5.72
C LEU A 88 -4.54 1.39 5.19
N LEU A 89 -3.28 1.73 5.04
CA LEU A 89 -2.86 2.93 4.32
C LEU A 89 -2.59 2.54 2.87
N LEU A 90 -3.46 2.98 1.97
CA LEU A 90 -3.29 2.83 0.53
C LEU A 90 -2.63 4.07 -0.04
N THR A 91 -1.51 3.89 -0.72
CA THR A 91 -0.81 4.98 -1.40
C THR A 91 -1.43 5.21 -2.76
N SER A 92 -1.99 6.40 -3.00
CA SER A 92 -2.62 6.75 -4.27
C SER A 92 -1.65 7.31 -5.31
N VAL A 93 -0.39 7.52 -4.95
CA VAL A 93 0.64 8.04 -5.86
C VAL A 93 0.86 7.06 -7.03
N PRO A 94 0.60 7.50 -8.27
CA PRO A 94 0.92 6.69 -9.43
C PRO A 94 2.43 6.48 -9.54
N SER A 95 2.84 5.35 -10.10
CA SER A 95 4.25 5.04 -10.31
C SER A 95 4.53 4.61 -11.75
N GLN A 96 5.50 5.26 -12.38
CA GLN A 96 5.97 4.90 -13.71
C GLN A 96 7.14 3.92 -13.61
N TRP A 97 7.04 2.83 -14.34
CA TRP A 97 8.11 1.87 -14.56
C TRP A 97 8.70 2.07 -15.95
N ASP A 98 10.01 2.25 -16.05
CA ASP A 98 10.75 2.48 -17.31
C ASP A 98 11.63 1.28 -17.75
N GLY A 99 11.47 0.13 -17.08
CA GLY A 99 12.28 -1.08 -17.32
C GLY A 99 13.44 -1.24 -16.32
N GLU A 100 13.88 -0.18 -15.66
CA GLU A 100 14.99 -0.21 -14.72
C GLU A 100 14.57 0.28 -13.32
N SER A 101 13.75 1.30 -13.27
CA SER A 101 13.34 1.95 -12.02
C SER A 101 11.86 2.26 -11.98
N SER A 102 11.35 2.52 -10.78
CA SER A 102 10.01 3.05 -10.57
C SER A 102 10.10 4.44 -9.98
N THR A 103 9.45 5.40 -10.63
CA THR A 103 9.42 6.81 -10.21
C THR A 103 7.99 7.25 -9.94
N PRO A 104 7.73 8.07 -8.90
CA PRO A 104 6.40 8.62 -8.68
C PRO A 104 6.00 9.58 -9.82
N VAL A 105 4.72 9.54 -10.18
CA VAL A 105 4.10 10.41 -11.17
C VAL A 105 3.04 11.25 -10.48
N SER A 106 2.91 12.52 -10.86
CA SER A 106 1.84 13.34 -10.27
C SER A 106 0.46 12.90 -10.75
N THR A 107 -0.55 13.11 -9.92
CA THR A 107 -1.95 12.81 -10.26
C THR A 107 -2.42 13.64 -11.46
N GLU A 108 -1.94 14.88 -11.60
CA GLU A 108 -2.24 15.75 -12.74
C GLU A 108 -1.66 15.20 -14.04
N THR A 109 -0.42 14.69 -13.99
CA THR A 109 0.23 14.06 -15.15
C THR A 109 -0.54 12.81 -15.57
N LEU A 110 -0.91 11.94 -14.63
CA LEU A 110 -1.72 10.76 -14.92
C LEU A 110 -3.08 11.16 -15.54
N ALA A 111 -3.77 12.16 -14.95
CA ALA A 111 -5.06 12.64 -15.46
C ALA A 111 -4.95 13.17 -16.91
N ALA A 112 -3.90 13.93 -17.19
CA ALA A 112 -3.64 14.41 -18.55
C ALA A 112 -3.44 13.25 -19.53
N LEU A 113 -2.59 12.27 -19.19
CA LEU A 113 -2.34 11.09 -20.02
C LEU A 113 -3.59 10.24 -20.25
N LEU A 114 -4.46 10.08 -19.25
CA LEU A 114 -5.72 9.35 -19.38
C LEU A 114 -6.74 10.03 -20.28
N THR A 115 -6.61 11.34 -20.53
CA THR A 115 -7.48 12.11 -21.43
C THR A 115 -6.92 12.21 -22.85
N GLU A 116 -5.67 11.84 -23.08
CA GLU A 116 -5.06 11.85 -24.41
C GLU A 116 -5.73 10.86 -25.36
N THR A 117 -5.88 11.27 -26.61
CA THR A 117 -6.46 10.43 -27.66
C THR A 117 -5.50 9.27 -27.95
N GLY A 118 -5.93 8.05 -27.63
CA GLY A 118 -5.13 6.84 -27.84
C GLY A 118 -4.57 6.22 -26.57
N ALA A 119 -4.63 6.90 -25.42
CA ALA A 119 -4.26 6.31 -24.14
C ALA A 119 -5.17 5.11 -23.82
N LYS A 120 -4.57 3.98 -23.50
CA LYS A 120 -5.28 2.75 -23.11
C LYS A 120 -5.00 2.43 -21.65
N SER A 121 -6.04 2.61 -20.82
CA SER A 121 -6.01 2.11 -19.47
C SER A 121 -6.35 0.62 -19.46
N HIS A 122 -5.55 -0.17 -18.79
CA HIS A 122 -5.70 -1.60 -18.61
C HIS A 122 -5.86 -1.93 -17.13
N TYR A 123 -6.32 -3.14 -16.84
CA TYR A 123 -6.40 -3.65 -15.48
C TYR A 123 -5.70 -5.00 -15.38
N SER A 124 -4.75 -5.12 -14.47
CA SER A 124 -4.07 -6.37 -14.16
C SER A 124 -4.82 -7.11 -13.07
N SER A 125 -5.47 -8.22 -13.39
CA SER A 125 -6.10 -9.10 -12.40
C SER A 125 -5.06 -9.76 -11.47
N ARG A 126 -3.83 -9.95 -11.92
CA ARG A 126 -2.74 -10.50 -11.12
C ARG A 126 -2.37 -9.60 -9.94
N TYR A 127 -2.29 -8.29 -10.20
CA TYR A 127 -1.88 -7.31 -9.18
C TYR A 127 -3.05 -6.55 -8.58
N ALA A 128 -4.27 -6.76 -9.12
CA ALA A 128 -5.46 -5.98 -8.79
C ALA A 128 -5.17 -4.46 -8.85
N CYS A 129 -4.61 -4.02 -9.96
CA CYS A 129 -4.17 -2.64 -10.15
C CYS A 129 -4.35 -2.22 -11.61
N ALA A 130 -4.71 -0.95 -11.82
CA ALA A 130 -4.77 -0.37 -13.14
C ALA A 130 -3.39 0.07 -13.62
N TYR A 131 -3.19 0.07 -14.93
CA TYR A 131 -1.99 0.61 -15.55
C TYR A 131 -2.29 1.23 -16.91
N LEU A 132 -1.49 2.23 -17.25
CA LEU A 132 -1.42 2.86 -18.55
C LEU A 132 -0.13 2.37 -19.21
N SER A 133 -0.20 1.76 -20.38
CA SER A 133 0.99 1.43 -21.16
C SER A 133 1.27 2.54 -22.17
N THR A 134 2.51 2.99 -22.18
CA THR A 134 3.05 3.86 -23.23
C THR A 134 4.02 3.02 -24.05
N GLU A 135 3.69 2.79 -25.33
CA GLU A 135 4.58 2.13 -26.27
C GLU A 135 5.28 3.22 -27.08
N GLU A 136 6.56 3.41 -26.81
CA GLU A 136 7.46 4.12 -27.71
C GLU A 136 8.30 3.08 -28.48
N GLU A 137 8.77 3.42 -29.71
CA GLU A 137 9.38 2.47 -30.64
C GLU A 137 10.54 1.63 -30.05
N ASP A 138 11.21 2.11 -28.99
CA ASP A 138 12.36 1.44 -28.37
C ASP A 138 12.21 1.23 -26.83
N SER A 139 11.11 1.65 -26.21
CA SER A 139 10.91 1.49 -24.77
C SER A 139 9.46 1.23 -24.42
N SER A 140 9.22 0.25 -23.57
CA SER A 140 7.91 0.04 -22.95
C SER A 140 7.92 0.57 -21.54
N SER A 141 7.08 1.54 -21.24
CA SER A 141 6.85 1.99 -19.88
C SER A 141 5.41 1.76 -19.45
N ALA A 142 5.21 1.59 -18.16
CA ALA A 142 3.89 1.43 -17.59
C ALA A 142 3.72 2.34 -16.37
N ILE A 143 2.60 3.05 -16.33
CA ILE A 143 2.22 3.84 -15.16
C ILE A 143 1.15 3.06 -14.41
N TRP A 144 1.49 2.61 -13.22
CA TRP A 144 0.60 1.91 -12.31
C TRP A 144 -0.15 2.88 -11.41
N TYR A 145 -1.44 2.66 -11.19
CA TYR A 145 -2.26 3.53 -10.34
C TYR A 145 -3.47 2.78 -9.76
N LEU A 146 -3.97 3.27 -8.64
CA LEU A 146 -5.19 2.76 -8.03
C LEU A 146 -6.42 3.44 -8.67
N ASN A 147 -7.21 2.68 -9.40
CA ASN A 147 -8.54 3.09 -9.83
C ASN A 147 -9.61 2.61 -8.83
N GLY A 148 -10.88 2.95 -9.06
CA GLY A 148 -11.98 2.54 -8.20
C GLY A 148 -12.06 1.02 -8.00
N GLN A 149 -11.83 0.22 -9.05
CA GLN A 149 -11.82 -1.23 -8.96
C GLN A 149 -10.67 -1.74 -8.07
N ALA A 150 -9.47 -1.19 -8.24
CA ALA A 150 -8.30 -1.56 -7.43
C ALA A 150 -8.53 -1.25 -5.93
N ILE A 151 -9.16 -0.13 -5.63
CA ILE A 151 -9.52 0.24 -4.25
C ILE A 151 -10.59 -0.72 -3.71
N GLU A 152 -11.62 -1.03 -4.50
CA GLU A 152 -12.69 -1.96 -4.10
C GLU A 152 -12.14 -3.35 -3.75
N GLU A 153 -11.21 -3.89 -4.53
CA GLU A 153 -10.58 -5.18 -4.24
C GLU A 153 -9.81 -5.15 -2.92
N ARG A 154 -9.13 -4.06 -2.60
CA ARG A 154 -8.42 -3.87 -1.32
C ARG A 154 -9.38 -3.75 -0.14
N VAL A 155 -10.50 -3.04 -0.34
CA VAL A 155 -11.57 -2.95 0.66
C VAL A 155 -12.19 -4.33 0.94
N ARG A 156 -12.45 -5.11 -0.11
CA ARG A 156 -12.97 -6.47 0.02
C ARG A 156 -12.01 -7.36 0.79
N LEU A 157 -10.72 -7.26 0.46
CA LEU A 157 -9.69 -8.02 1.17
C LEU A 157 -9.62 -7.63 2.64
N ALA A 158 -9.64 -6.33 2.97
CA ALA A 158 -9.64 -5.87 4.36
C ALA A 158 -10.83 -6.45 5.13
N ARG A 159 -12.03 -6.41 4.56
CA ARG A 159 -13.25 -6.96 5.17
C ARG A 159 -13.17 -8.48 5.39
N LEU A 160 -12.53 -9.21 4.47
CA LEU A 160 -12.32 -10.66 4.63
C LEU A 160 -11.50 -11.00 5.88
N PHE A 161 -10.58 -10.11 6.27
CA PHE A 161 -9.78 -10.23 7.50
C PHE A 161 -10.42 -9.57 8.72
N GLY A 162 -11.66 -9.08 8.62
CA GLY A 162 -12.38 -8.40 9.70
C GLY A 162 -12.04 -6.93 9.86
N GLY A 163 -11.16 -6.38 9.03
CA GLY A 163 -10.81 -4.96 9.01
C GLY A 163 -11.88 -4.12 8.30
N GLY A 164 -12.12 -2.90 8.77
CA GLY A 164 -13.09 -1.98 8.17
C GLY A 164 -12.55 -0.57 7.93
N HIS A 165 -11.28 -0.34 8.23
CA HIS A 165 -10.70 1.00 8.19
C HIS A 165 -9.63 1.10 7.10
N ILE A 166 -9.81 2.10 6.24
CA ILE A 166 -8.89 2.42 5.14
C ILE A 166 -8.57 3.90 5.20
N CYS A 167 -7.31 4.21 5.02
CA CYS A 167 -6.78 5.55 4.85
C CYS A 167 -6.17 5.66 3.46
N LEU A 168 -6.46 6.72 2.75
CA LEU A 168 -5.79 7.05 1.49
C LEU A 168 -4.78 8.15 1.78
N SER A 169 -3.55 7.99 1.31
CA SER A 169 -2.53 9.04 1.34
C SER A 169 -2.36 9.67 -0.03
N ASP A 170 -1.86 10.88 -0.04
CA ASP A 170 -1.41 11.58 -1.25
C ASP A 170 -2.52 11.75 -2.31
N LEU A 171 -3.69 12.24 -1.86
CA LEU A 171 -4.83 12.60 -2.72
C LEU A 171 -4.61 13.94 -3.41
#